data_2d155e52e7082c0b1cbea18e930a427e
#
_entry.id   2d155e52e7082c0b1cbea18e930a427e
#
_cell.length_a   1.000
_cell.length_b   1.000
_cell.length_c   1.000
_cell.angle_alpha   90.00
_cell.angle_beta   90.00
_cell.angle_gamma   90.00
#
_symmetry.space_group_name_H-M   'P 1'
#
loop_
_entity.id
_entity.type
_entity.pdbx_description
1 polymer ?
#
loop_
_entity_poly.entity_id
_entity_poly.type
_entity_poly.pdbx_seq_one_letter_code
_entity_poly.pdbx_strand_id
1 'polypeptide(L)'
;ATKVHCIVAKDIDSGRVYLFPPDLLTKFKSWSQGIKQFIMHNGLSFDAPVLNRLLGTNIKPNQVIDTLVLSQLYNPLRDGHSLSAWGTKLNMPKGDVDTFEVYTPDMLEYCKQDVNITQKLFHVLQKEGQGFSKSSVILEHKIRVIIDQQERNGFAIDMQKAMGLYNLLKDEANELEKWSVENFDPTVVKLKTKTKYIPFNIGSRQQIADRLMKLGWKPKQHTDKGNIIINEAVLDTINLPEARKFSRFFLLQKRIAQIKSWIKACDDKDGRVHGRVMTLKTITGRMSHNSPNMAQIPAVRSPYGKECRDCWTVSDTSTHSIVGTDASGLELRCLAHLMNDTTFTDILLTGDIHTHNMKMAGLT
;
A
#
# COMPACT_ATOMS: atom_id res chain seq x y z
N ALA A 1 11.70 -16.10 -0.05
CA ALA A 1 12.65 -17.04 -0.62
C ALA A 1 12.89 -18.21 0.33
N THR A 2 12.99 -19.42 -0.20
CA THR A 2 13.25 -20.67 0.54
C THR A 2 14.66 -21.20 0.29
N LYS A 3 15.31 -20.71 -0.77
CA LYS A 3 16.65 -21.14 -1.19
C LYS A 3 17.42 -19.97 -1.81
N VAL A 4 18.75 -19.98 -1.67
CA VAL A 4 19.68 -19.13 -2.43
C VAL A 4 20.36 -20.02 -3.46
N HIS A 5 20.30 -19.64 -4.72
CA HIS A 5 20.89 -20.41 -5.83
C HIS A 5 22.33 -19.99 -6.13
N CYS A 6 22.57 -18.70 -6.18
CA CYS A 6 23.90 -18.12 -6.38
C CYS A 6 23.94 -16.70 -5.81
N ILE A 7 25.15 -16.16 -5.66
CA ILE A 7 25.36 -14.77 -5.26
C ILE A 7 26.47 -14.19 -6.16
N VAL A 8 26.27 -12.96 -6.58
CA VAL A 8 27.30 -12.15 -7.22
C VAL A 8 27.53 -10.90 -6.38
N ALA A 9 28.78 -10.59 -6.13
CA ALA A 9 29.18 -9.34 -5.50
C ALA A 9 30.28 -8.67 -6.34
N LYS A 10 30.30 -7.34 -6.33
CA LYS A 10 31.31 -6.55 -7.03
C LYS A 10 31.86 -5.47 -6.09
N ASP A 11 33.14 -5.43 -5.96
CA ASP A 11 33.82 -4.36 -5.27
C ASP A 11 33.79 -3.10 -6.15
N ILE A 12 33.28 -2.01 -5.60
CA ILE A 12 33.05 -0.77 -6.36
C ILE A 12 34.37 -0.08 -6.69
N ASP A 13 35.34 -0.12 -5.78
CA ASP A 13 36.60 0.62 -5.91
C ASP A 13 37.56 -0.09 -6.87
N SER A 14 37.71 -1.42 -6.72
CA SER A 14 38.62 -2.21 -7.56
C SER A 14 37.95 -2.76 -8.83
N GLY A 15 36.63 -2.79 -8.90
CA GLY A 15 35.89 -3.44 -9.99
C GLY A 15 35.89 -4.96 -9.95
N ARG A 16 36.53 -5.58 -8.95
CA ARG A 16 36.65 -7.03 -8.84
C ARG A 16 35.28 -7.68 -8.58
N VAL A 17 34.98 -8.72 -9.37
CA VAL A 17 33.74 -9.51 -9.26
C VAL A 17 34.02 -10.79 -8.49
N TYR A 18 33.15 -11.09 -7.54
CA TYR A 18 33.15 -12.31 -6.73
C TYR A 18 31.91 -13.12 -7.06
N LEU A 19 32.09 -14.40 -7.37
CA LEU A 19 31.05 -15.32 -7.78
C LEU A 19 30.91 -16.42 -6.75
N PHE A 20 29.69 -16.66 -6.30
CA PHE A 20 29.36 -17.71 -5.35
C PHE A 20 28.26 -18.60 -5.95
N PRO A 21 28.61 -19.54 -6.84
CA PRO A 21 27.70 -20.60 -7.29
C PRO A 21 27.29 -21.50 -6.11
N PRO A 22 26.39 -22.48 -6.30
CA PRO A 22 25.84 -23.27 -5.21
C PRO A 22 26.87 -23.93 -4.29
N ASP A 23 27.96 -24.41 -4.83
CA ASP A 23 29.08 -25.06 -4.12
C ASP A 23 29.93 -24.07 -3.32
N LEU A 24 29.87 -22.78 -3.63
CA LEU A 24 30.65 -21.74 -2.95
C LEU A 24 29.82 -20.84 -2.02
N LEU A 25 28.51 -21.10 -1.89
CA LEU A 25 27.62 -20.27 -1.04
C LEU A 25 28.09 -20.23 0.42
N THR A 26 28.65 -21.32 0.94
CA THR A 26 29.19 -21.37 2.31
C THR A 26 30.35 -20.39 2.54
N LYS A 27 31.14 -20.13 1.50
CA LYS A 27 32.26 -19.17 1.56
C LYS A 27 31.75 -17.71 1.62
N PHE A 28 30.54 -17.44 1.13
CA PHE A 28 29.97 -16.09 1.19
C PHE A 28 29.79 -15.59 2.63
N LYS A 29 29.45 -16.48 3.57
CA LYS A 29 29.30 -16.12 4.99
C LYS A 29 30.57 -15.50 5.56
N SER A 30 31.71 -16.15 5.41
CA SER A 30 33.00 -15.63 5.91
C SER A 30 33.46 -14.41 5.11
N TRP A 31 33.26 -14.42 3.78
CA TRP A 31 33.58 -13.26 2.93
C TRP A 31 32.80 -12.02 3.33
N SER A 32 31.50 -12.16 3.60
CA SER A 32 30.62 -11.04 3.96
C SER A 32 30.97 -10.37 5.29
N GLN A 33 31.63 -11.07 6.20
CA GLN A 33 32.04 -10.53 7.51
C GLN A 33 33.07 -9.40 7.39
N GLY A 34 33.90 -9.43 6.34
CA GLY A 34 34.89 -8.38 6.06
C GLY A 34 34.34 -7.13 5.39
N ILE A 35 33.09 -7.14 5.00
CA ILE A 35 32.48 -6.03 4.21
C ILE A 35 31.91 -4.98 5.16
N LYS A 36 32.40 -3.76 5.04
CA LYS A 36 31.91 -2.61 5.82
C LYS A 36 30.56 -2.11 5.35
N GLN A 37 30.31 -2.12 4.03
CA GLN A 37 29.11 -1.55 3.43
C GLN A 37 28.69 -2.33 2.19
N PHE A 38 27.42 -2.63 2.09
CA PHE A 38 26.77 -3.27 0.95
C PHE A 38 25.87 -2.26 0.23
N ILE A 39 25.95 -2.23 -1.09
CA ILE A 39 25.05 -1.47 -1.93
C ILE A 39 24.14 -2.47 -2.61
N MET A 40 22.85 -2.38 -2.32
CA MET A 40 21.84 -3.33 -2.78
C MET A 40 20.61 -2.58 -3.31
N HIS A 41 19.83 -3.22 -4.15
CA HIS A 41 18.54 -2.68 -4.60
C HIS A 41 17.39 -3.45 -3.94
N ASN A 42 16.62 -2.81 -3.08
CA ASN A 42 15.65 -3.44 -2.17
C ASN A 42 16.30 -4.42 -1.17
N GLY A 43 17.55 -4.19 -0.87
CA GLY A 43 18.37 -5.11 -0.06
C GLY A 43 17.98 -5.16 1.41
N LEU A 44 17.46 -4.06 1.97
CA LEU A 44 16.99 -4.01 3.36
C LEU A 44 15.82 -4.94 3.60
N SER A 45 14.91 -5.04 2.62
CA SER A 45 13.69 -5.84 2.76
C SER A 45 13.83 -7.25 2.18
N PHE A 46 14.80 -7.50 1.29
CA PHE A 46 14.91 -8.78 0.61
C PHE A 46 16.28 -9.44 0.79
N ASP A 47 17.35 -8.91 0.18
CA ASP A 47 18.64 -9.62 0.13
C ASP A 47 19.25 -9.85 1.50
N ALA A 48 19.44 -8.80 2.30
CA ALA A 48 20.08 -8.93 3.61
C ALA A 48 19.33 -9.86 4.57
N PRO A 49 17.98 -9.75 4.73
CA PRO A 49 17.22 -10.70 5.54
C PRO A 49 17.24 -12.14 5.02
N VAL A 50 17.20 -12.34 3.70
CA VAL A 50 17.24 -13.68 3.10
C VAL A 50 18.60 -14.34 3.34
N LEU A 51 19.69 -13.61 3.08
CA LEU A 51 21.05 -14.08 3.30
C LEU A 51 21.32 -14.39 4.78
N ASN A 52 20.86 -13.51 5.68
CA ASN A 52 20.97 -13.74 7.13
C ASN A 52 20.26 -15.03 7.56
N ARG A 53 19.02 -15.24 7.06
CA ARG A 53 18.22 -16.42 7.43
C ARG A 53 18.74 -17.72 6.82
N LEU A 54 19.08 -17.71 5.53
CA LEU A 54 19.37 -18.95 4.80
C LEU A 54 20.85 -19.35 4.83
N LEU A 55 21.75 -18.38 4.92
CA LEU A 55 23.20 -18.64 4.94
C LEU A 55 23.85 -18.32 6.30
N GLY A 56 23.06 -17.81 7.26
CA GLY A 56 23.58 -17.43 8.58
C GLY A 56 24.61 -16.30 8.51
N THR A 57 24.49 -15.40 7.54
CA THR A 57 25.24 -14.15 7.52
C THR A 57 24.76 -13.23 8.65
N ASN A 58 25.48 -12.13 8.91
CA ASN A 58 25.11 -11.17 9.94
C ASN A 58 25.18 -9.75 9.38
N ILE A 59 24.62 -9.56 8.18
CA ILE A 59 24.55 -8.25 7.52
C ILE A 59 23.61 -7.36 8.32
N LYS A 60 24.15 -6.30 8.89
CA LYS A 60 23.38 -5.35 9.69
C LYS A 60 22.70 -4.31 8.78
N PRO A 61 21.50 -3.80 9.13
CA PRO A 61 20.81 -2.78 8.33
C PRO A 61 21.65 -1.50 8.09
N ASN A 62 22.45 -1.09 9.07
CA ASN A 62 23.34 0.07 8.94
C ASN A 62 24.55 -0.16 8.00
N GLN A 63 24.78 -1.38 7.56
CA GLN A 63 25.76 -1.73 6.54
C GLN A 63 25.17 -1.68 5.12
N VAL A 64 23.85 -1.51 4.97
CA VAL A 64 23.18 -1.54 3.66
C VAL A 64 22.83 -0.15 3.21
N ILE A 65 23.29 0.25 2.03
CA ILE A 65 22.76 1.35 1.25
C ILE A 65 21.76 0.76 0.26
N ASP A 66 20.50 1.11 0.42
CA ASP A 66 19.43 0.61 -0.44
C ASP A 66 19.11 1.60 -1.56
N THR A 67 19.49 1.24 -2.78
CA THR A 67 19.29 2.10 -3.96
C THR A 67 17.82 2.28 -4.33
N LEU A 68 16.91 1.40 -3.90
CA LEU A 68 15.47 1.60 -4.06
C LEU A 68 14.99 2.75 -3.16
N VAL A 69 15.41 2.76 -1.89
CA VAL A 69 15.10 3.84 -0.94
C VAL A 69 15.64 5.18 -1.47
N LEU A 70 16.91 5.21 -1.91
CA LEU A 70 17.51 6.42 -2.47
C LEU A 70 16.76 6.91 -3.72
N SER A 71 16.43 5.99 -4.63
CA SER A 71 15.69 6.32 -5.86
C SER A 71 14.34 6.96 -5.59
N GLN A 72 13.62 6.46 -4.59
CA GLN A 72 12.32 6.98 -4.18
C GLN A 72 12.45 8.32 -3.43
N LEU A 73 13.44 8.44 -2.55
CA LEU A 73 13.68 9.64 -1.76
C LEU A 73 14.07 10.85 -2.65
N TYR A 74 15.00 10.65 -3.58
CA TYR A 74 15.54 11.74 -4.39
C TYR A 74 14.58 12.22 -5.47
N ASN A 75 13.74 11.32 -6.01
CA ASN A 75 12.74 11.71 -7.00
C ASN A 75 11.52 10.79 -6.96
N PRO A 76 10.51 11.10 -6.12
CA PRO A 76 9.29 10.30 -6.00
C PRO A 76 8.42 10.29 -7.27
N LEU A 77 8.62 11.26 -8.18
CA LEU A 77 7.89 11.39 -9.46
C LEU A 77 8.50 10.54 -10.58
N ARG A 78 9.57 9.83 -10.31
CA ARG A 78 10.24 9.00 -11.31
C ARG A 78 9.30 7.92 -11.87
N ASP A 79 9.35 7.75 -13.18
CA ASP A 79 8.64 6.70 -13.89
C ASP A 79 9.32 5.35 -13.64
N GLY A 80 8.96 4.73 -12.52
CA GLY A 80 9.46 3.46 -12.04
C GLY A 80 10.78 3.52 -11.25
N HIS A 81 10.82 2.73 -10.19
CA HIS A 81 11.98 2.60 -9.29
C HIS A 81 12.58 1.19 -9.28
N SER A 82 11.95 0.22 -9.98
CA SER A 82 12.46 -1.15 -10.05
C SER A 82 13.80 -1.20 -10.75
N LEU A 83 14.62 -2.23 -10.44
CA LEU A 83 15.89 -2.42 -11.12
C LEU A 83 15.71 -2.61 -12.63
N SER A 84 14.60 -3.21 -13.08
CA SER A 84 14.26 -3.33 -14.49
C SER A 84 14.02 -1.97 -15.15
N ALA A 85 13.23 -1.08 -14.50
CA ALA A 85 12.99 0.27 -15.00
C ALA A 85 14.31 1.07 -15.10
N TRP A 86 15.17 0.92 -14.11
CA TRP A 86 16.50 1.53 -14.13
C TRP A 86 17.41 0.92 -15.19
N GLY A 87 17.36 -0.39 -15.38
CA GLY A 87 18.10 -1.07 -16.44
C GLY A 87 17.76 -0.51 -17.83
N THR A 88 16.48 -0.34 -18.12
CA THR A 88 16.02 0.31 -19.36
C THR A 88 16.54 1.74 -19.48
N LYS A 89 16.39 2.55 -18.43
CA LYS A 89 16.84 3.95 -18.41
C LYS A 89 18.36 4.11 -18.56
N LEU A 90 19.12 3.16 -18.05
CA LEU A 90 20.58 3.17 -18.13
C LEU A 90 21.13 2.50 -19.40
N ASN A 91 20.27 2.08 -20.32
CA ASN A 91 20.62 1.27 -21.51
C ASN A 91 21.38 -0.01 -21.15
N MET A 92 20.97 -0.65 -20.07
CA MET A 92 21.47 -1.93 -19.55
C MET A 92 20.27 -2.80 -19.16
N PRO A 93 19.48 -3.31 -20.13
CA PRO A 93 18.30 -4.11 -19.81
C PRO A 93 18.69 -5.32 -18.98
N LYS A 94 17.78 -5.74 -18.10
CA LYS A 94 17.94 -7.00 -17.37
C LYS A 94 17.90 -8.16 -18.34
N GLY A 95 18.66 -9.20 -18.03
CA GLY A 95 18.52 -10.48 -18.70
C GLY A 95 17.22 -11.19 -18.33
N ASP A 96 16.91 -12.25 -19.03
CA ASP A 96 15.81 -13.16 -18.71
C ASP A 96 16.36 -14.48 -18.19
N VAL A 97 15.60 -15.13 -17.30
CA VAL A 97 15.88 -16.47 -16.77
C VAL A 97 14.58 -17.26 -16.83
N ASP A 98 14.62 -18.43 -17.44
CA ASP A 98 13.42 -19.24 -17.68
C ASP A 98 12.76 -19.72 -16.40
N THR A 99 13.55 -20.00 -15.35
CA THR A 99 13.04 -20.45 -14.04
C THR A 99 13.96 -20.04 -12.91
N PHE A 100 13.38 -19.82 -11.73
CA PHE A 100 14.10 -19.63 -10.48
C PHE A 100 13.95 -20.83 -9.51
N GLU A 101 13.43 -21.95 -9.97
CA GLU A 101 13.24 -23.15 -9.13
C GLU A 101 14.54 -23.96 -8.98
N VAL A 102 15.28 -24.08 -10.05
CA VAL A 102 16.55 -24.84 -10.11
C VAL A 102 17.68 -23.93 -10.60
N TYR A 103 18.85 -24.06 -10.00
CA TYR A 103 20.04 -23.31 -10.43
C TYR A 103 20.42 -23.64 -11.88
N THR A 104 20.68 -22.59 -12.66
CA THR A 104 21.28 -22.66 -13.98
C THR A 104 22.46 -21.68 -14.09
N PRO A 105 23.46 -21.92 -14.93
CA PRO A 105 24.55 -20.96 -15.18
C PRO A 105 24.05 -19.57 -15.59
N ASP A 106 22.94 -19.50 -16.34
CA ASP A 106 22.33 -18.24 -16.78
C ASP A 106 21.84 -17.37 -15.61
N MET A 107 21.47 -18.00 -14.48
CA MET A 107 21.16 -17.24 -13.24
C MET A 107 22.37 -16.45 -12.75
N LEU A 108 23.59 -16.98 -12.91
CA LEU A 108 24.81 -16.29 -12.49
C LEU A 108 25.08 -15.06 -13.36
N GLU A 109 24.89 -15.21 -14.69
CA GLU A 109 25.00 -14.08 -15.64
C GLU A 109 23.90 -13.04 -15.38
N TYR A 110 22.67 -13.48 -15.13
CA TYR A 110 21.59 -12.60 -14.71
C TYR A 110 21.94 -11.80 -13.45
N CYS A 111 22.47 -12.46 -12.43
CA CYS A 111 22.92 -11.79 -11.20
C CYS A 111 24.09 -10.82 -11.45
N LYS A 112 25.02 -11.14 -12.36
CA LYS A 112 26.10 -10.21 -12.74
C LYS A 112 25.52 -8.94 -13.38
N GLN A 113 24.53 -9.11 -14.26
CA GLN A 113 23.87 -7.98 -14.91
C GLN A 113 23.16 -7.09 -13.87
N ASP A 114 22.42 -7.69 -12.92
CA ASP A 114 21.75 -6.95 -11.85
C ASP A 114 22.75 -6.17 -10.98
N VAL A 115 23.90 -6.74 -10.67
CA VAL A 115 24.97 -6.07 -9.93
C VAL A 115 25.56 -4.90 -10.73
N ASN A 116 25.78 -5.07 -12.04
CA ASN A 116 26.28 -4.00 -12.90
C ASN A 116 25.28 -2.83 -13.01
N ILE A 117 23.97 -3.15 -13.15
CA ILE A 117 22.91 -2.13 -13.15
C ILE A 117 22.90 -1.40 -11.79
N THR A 118 22.97 -2.14 -10.68
CA THR A 118 22.95 -1.58 -9.32
C THR A 118 24.14 -0.65 -9.09
N GLN A 119 25.34 -1.01 -9.54
CA GLN A 119 26.52 -0.16 -9.45
C GLN A 119 26.32 1.16 -10.24
N LYS A 120 25.90 1.06 -11.50
CA LYS A 120 25.68 2.25 -12.33
C LYS A 120 24.59 3.14 -11.75
N LEU A 121 23.49 2.53 -11.29
CA LEU A 121 22.42 3.21 -10.57
C LEU A 121 22.95 3.95 -9.33
N PHE A 122 23.75 3.31 -8.51
CA PHE A 122 24.32 3.93 -7.32
C PHE A 122 25.12 5.19 -7.66
N HIS A 123 25.96 5.17 -8.70
CA HIS A 123 26.70 6.35 -9.14
C HIS A 123 25.80 7.48 -9.64
N VAL A 124 24.67 7.16 -10.31
CA VAL A 124 23.66 8.16 -10.70
C VAL A 124 23.03 8.78 -9.46
N LEU A 125 22.61 7.93 -8.50
CA LEU A 125 21.95 8.38 -7.28
C LEU A 125 22.90 9.18 -6.36
N GLN A 126 24.20 8.89 -6.35
CA GLN A 126 25.19 9.71 -5.65
C GLN A 126 25.22 11.16 -6.18
N LYS A 127 25.06 11.35 -7.48
CA LYS A 127 24.99 12.68 -8.10
C LYS A 127 23.66 13.37 -7.83
N GLU A 128 22.55 12.65 -7.97
CA GLU A 128 21.19 13.17 -7.68
C GLU A 128 21.02 13.54 -6.20
N GLY A 129 21.67 12.80 -5.30
CA GLY A 129 21.61 13.03 -3.86
C GLY A 129 22.44 14.22 -3.35
N GLN A 130 23.15 14.93 -4.23
CA GLN A 130 23.87 16.14 -3.84
C GLN A 130 22.88 17.20 -3.35
N GLY A 131 23.03 17.62 -2.11
CA GLY A 131 22.11 18.56 -1.45
C GLY A 131 21.08 17.91 -0.52
N PHE A 132 20.86 16.60 -0.59
CA PHE A 132 20.05 15.91 0.41
C PHE A 132 20.81 15.74 1.72
N SER A 133 20.10 15.94 2.84
CA SER A 133 20.72 15.76 4.16
C SER A 133 21.00 14.28 4.43
N LYS A 134 22.16 14.00 5.02
CA LYS A 134 22.50 12.64 5.46
C LYS A 134 21.49 12.08 6.47
N SER A 135 20.93 12.95 7.31
CA SER A 135 19.91 12.55 8.30
C SER A 135 18.64 12.06 7.64
N SER A 136 18.16 12.68 6.54
CA SER A 136 17.00 12.22 5.78
C SER A 136 17.24 10.85 5.17
N VAL A 137 18.41 10.63 4.57
CA VAL A 137 18.79 9.31 4.02
C VAL A 137 18.80 8.23 5.10
N ILE A 138 19.42 8.51 6.26
CA ILE A 138 19.47 7.57 7.39
C ILE A 138 18.09 7.31 7.94
N LEU A 139 17.24 8.33 8.05
CA LEU A 139 15.86 8.20 8.52
C LEU A 139 15.08 7.23 7.64
N GLU A 140 15.08 7.41 6.32
CA GLU A 140 14.32 6.58 5.40
C GLU A 140 14.80 5.11 5.38
N HIS A 141 16.11 4.88 5.50
CA HIS A 141 16.64 3.52 5.66
C HIS A 141 16.17 2.87 6.97
N LYS A 142 16.18 3.61 8.09
CA LYS A 142 15.64 3.11 9.37
C LYS A 142 14.15 2.83 9.31
N ILE A 143 13.38 3.73 8.69
CA ILE A 143 11.93 3.54 8.49
C ILE A 143 11.67 2.28 7.67
N ARG A 144 12.42 2.05 6.58
CA ARG A 144 12.26 0.82 5.77
C ARG A 144 12.46 -0.44 6.60
N VAL A 145 13.46 -0.44 7.49
CA VAL A 145 13.71 -1.59 8.40
C VAL A 145 12.55 -1.81 9.37
N ILE A 146 12.02 -0.74 9.98
CA ILE A 146 10.88 -0.83 10.91
C ILE A 146 9.64 -1.36 10.17
N ILE A 147 9.36 -0.83 8.99
CA ILE A 147 8.23 -1.25 8.17
C ILE A 147 8.37 -2.71 7.71
N ASP A 148 9.56 -3.13 7.32
CA ASP A 148 9.82 -4.54 6.97
C ASP A 148 9.56 -5.48 8.16
N GLN A 149 9.94 -5.08 9.36
CA GLN A 149 9.61 -5.82 10.57
C GLN A 149 8.11 -5.85 10.85
N GLN A 150 7.40 -4.73 10.67
CA GLN A 150 5.94 -4.65 10.79
C GLN A 150 5.25 -5.58 9.77
N GLU A 151 5.69 -5.55 8.50
CA GLU A 151 5.15 -6.43 7.45
C GLU A 151 5.33 -7.91 7.79
N ARG A 152 6.50 -8.29 8.31
CA ARG A 152 6.78 -9.69 8.73
C ARG A 152 6.00 -10.08 9.97
N ASN A 153 5.84 -9.17 10.90
CA ASN A 153 5.07 -9.43 12.11
C ASN A 153 3.57 -9.57 11.79
N GLY A 154 3.05 -8.78 10.84
CA GLY A 154 1.63 -8.74 10.50
C GLY A 154 0.74 -8.33 11.69
N PHE A 155 -0.57 -8.36 11.47
CA PHE A 155 -1.60 -8.07 12.47
C PHE A 155 -2.54 -9.26 12.61
N ALA A 156 -2.78 -9.72 13.83
CA ALA A 156 -3.71 -10.80 14.09
C ALA A 156 -5.15 -10.36 13.79
N ILE A 157 -5.93 -11.23 13.17
CA ILE A 157 -7.34 -11.02 12.86
C ILE A 157 -8.19 -12.06 13.55
N ASP A 158 -9.27 -11.63 14.20
CA ASP A 158 -10.33 -12.50 14.71
C ASP A 158 -11.17 -12.96 13.49
N MET A 159 -10.84 -14.12 12.97
CA MET A 159 -11.47 -14.66 11.77
C MET A 159 -12.97 -14.91 11.99
N GLN A 160 -13.37 -15.29 13.21
CA GLN A 160 -14.79 -15.54 13.54
C GLN A 160 -15.59 -14.24 13.45
N LYS A 161 -15.09 -13.16 14.04
CA LYS A 161 -15.72 -11.84 13.94
C LYS A 161 -15.73 -11.31 12.49
N ALA A 162 -14.61 -11.46 11.78
CA ALA A 162 -14.51 -11.02 10.39
C ALA A 162 -15.51 -11.74 9.47
N MET A 163 -15.63 -13.07 9.61
CA MET A 163 -16.60 -13.87 8.85
C MET A 163 -18.03 -13.54 9.26
N GLY A 164 -18.31 -13.39 10.56
CA GLY A 164 -19.63 -12.99 11.06
C GLY A 164 -20.08 -11.65 10.49
N LEU A 165 -19.19 -10.65 10.53
CA LEU A 165 -19.47 -9.32 9.95
C LEU A 165 -19.64 -9.39 8.43
N TYR A 166 -18.79 -10.15 7.74
CA TYR A 166 -18.91 -10.35 6.29
C TYR A 166 -20.29 -10.92 5.91
N ASN A 167 -20.75 -11.96 6.60
CA ASN A 167 -22.04 -12.59 6.33
C ASN A 167 -23.19 -11.63 6.61
N LEU A 168 -23.18 -10.95 7.75
CA LEU A 168 -24.20 -9.95 8.10
C LEU A 168 -24.36 -8.87 7.01
N LEU A 169 -23.25 -8.30 6.55
CA LEU A 169 -23.28 -7.28 5.51
C LEU A 169 -23.69 -7.83 4.15
N LYS A 170 -23.31 -9.08 3.87
CA LYS A 170 -23.68 -9.74 2.62
C LYS A 170 -25.18 -10.03 2.56
N ASP A 171 -25.78 -10.46 3.67
CA ASP A 171 -27.21 -10.72 3.75
C ASP A 171 -28.00 -9.42 3.54
N GLU A 172 -27.61 -8.31 4.20
CA GLU A 172 -28.24 -7.00 3.98
C GLU A 172 -28.08 -6.53 2.53
N ALA A 173 -26.93 -6.73 1.90
CA ALA A 173 -26.72 -6.38 0.49
C ALA A 173 -27.61 -7.22 -0.43
N ASN A 174 -27.77 -8.53 -0.16
CA ASN A 174 -28.66 -9.42 -0.91
C ASN A 174 -30.14 -8.99 -0.81
N GLU A 175 -30.56 -8.55 0.38
CA GLU A 175 -31.92 -8.00 0.57
C GLU A 175 -32.15 -6.74 -0.28
N LEU A 176 -31.16 -5.83 -0.37
CA LEU A 176 -31.24 -4.67 -1.21
C LEU A 176 -31.21 -5.02 -2.71
N GLU A 177 -30.42 -6.02 -3.10
CA GLU A 177 -30.43 -6.55 -4.47
C GLU A 177 -31.82 -7.09 -4.82
N LYS A 178 -32.40 -7.93 -3.96
CA LYS A 178 -33.74 -8.48 -4.14
C LYS A 178 -34.80 -7.37 -4.23
N TRP A 179 -34.78 -6.42 -3.27
CA TRP A 179 -35.66 -5.27 -3.30
C TRP A 179 -35.55 -4.51 -4.63
N SER A 180 -34.35 -4.33 -5.17
CA SER A 180 -34.15 -3.58 -6.40
C SER A 180 -34.76 -4.28 -7.62
N VAL A 181 -34.67 -5.61 -7.68
CA VAL A 181 -35.27 -6.40 -8.76
C VAL A 181 -36.80 -6.40 -8.68
N GLU A 182 -37.36 -6.42 -7.47
CA GLU A 182 -38.82 -6.39 -7.25
C GLU A 182 -39.46 -5.03 -7.51
N ASN A 183 -38.71 -3.93 -7.35
CA ASN A 183 -39.24 -2.57 -7.43
C ASN A 183 -38.91 -1.83 -8.73
N PHE A 184 -37.98 -2.38 -9.54
CA PHE A 184 -37.59 -1.73 -10.80
C PHE A 184 -37.74 -2.67 -11.99
N ASP A 185 -38.32 -2.11 -13.07
CA ASP A 185 -38.48 -2.84 -14.31
C ASP A 185 -37.12 -3.28 -14.90
N PRO A 186 -37.06 -4.46 -15.51
CA PRO A 186 -35.88 -4.91 -16.21
C PRO A 186 -35.56 -4.01 -17.42
N THR A 187 -34.31 -3.86 -17.74
CA THR A 187 -33.86 -3.22 -18.97
C THR A 187 -34.15 -4.13 -20.15
N VAL A 188 -34.90 -3.65 -21.11
CA VAL A 188 -35.24 -4.38 -22.33
C VAL A 188 -34.22 -4.12 -23.42
N VAL A 189 -33.47 -5.15 -23.80
CA VAL A 189 -32.49 -5.09 -24.90
C VAL A 189 -33.03 -5.86 -26.09
N LYS A 190 -33.38 -5.14 -27.18
CA LYS A 190 -33.82 -5.73 -28.43
C LYS A 190 -32.57 -6.13 -29.27
N LEU A 191 -32.35 -7.39 -29.43
CA LEU A 191 -31.35 -7.96 -30.35
C LEU A 191 -32.04 -8.27 -31.69
N LYS A 192 -31.24 -8.48 -32.77
CA LYS A 192 -31.79 -8.77 -34.11
C LYS A 192 -32.77 -9.96 -34.14
N THR A 193 -32.55 -10.96 -33.32
CA THR A 193 -33.32 -12.22 -33.31
C THR A 193 -34.12 -12.48 -32.05
N LYS A 194 -33.88 -11.73 -30.95
CA LYS A 194 -34.56 -11.95 -29.66
C LYS A 194 -34.59 -10.68 -28.82
N THR A 195 -35.56 -10.59 -27.92
CA THR A 195 -35.61 -9.58 -26.88
C THR A 195 -35.05 -10.19 -25.59
N LYS A 196 -34.12 -9.49 -24.94
CA LYS A 196 -33.50 -9.90 -23.64
C LYS A 196 -34.01 -8.93 -22.57
N TYR A 197 -34.52 -9.47 -21.47
CA TYR A 197 -34.88 -8.75 -20.26
C TYR A 197 -33.72 -8.90 -19.26
N ILE A 198 -33.09 -7.78 -18.90
CA ILE A 198 -31.96 -7.76 -17.95
C ILE A 198 -32.51 -7.17 -16.65
N PRO A 199 -32.53 -7.93 -15.54
CA PRO A 199 -32.97 -7.42 -14.24
C PRO A 199 -32.21 -6.15 -13.86
N PHE A 200 -32.84 -5.29 -13.06
CA PHE A 200 -32.19 -4.10 -12.54
C PHE A 200 -30.98 -4.51 -11.69
N ASN A 201 -29.85 -3.89 -11.96
CA ASN A 201 -28.62 -4.12 -11.22
C ASN A 201 -28.31 -2.90 -10.33
N ILE A 202 -28.57 -3.03 -9.03
CA ILE A 202 -28.30 -2.01 -8.02
C ILE A 202 -26.81 -1.62 -7.91
N GLY A 203 -25.89 -2.43 -8.43
CA GLY A 203 -24.45 -2.10 -8.55
C GLY A 203 -24.12 -1.25 -9.79
N SER A 204 -25.05 -1.10 -10.74
CA SER A 204 -24.82 -0.36 -11.97
C SER A 204 -25.12 1.12 -11.81
N ARG A 205 -24.07 1.93 -11.74
CA ARG A 205 -24.19 3.41 -11.63
C ARG A 205 -25.03 4.00 -12.76
N GLN A 206 -24.92 3.46 -13.98
CA GLN A 206 -25.71 3.92 -15.12
C GLN A 206 -27.20 3.64 -14.92
N GLN A 207 -27.58 2.42 -14.52
CA GLN A 207 -29.00 2.08 -14.29
C GLN A 207 -29.58 2.88 -13.13
N ILE A 208 -28.80 3.14 -12.07
CA ILE A 208 -29.19 4.01 -10.97
C ILE A 208 -29.44 5.43 -11.47
N ALA A 209 -28.52 5.99 -12.27
CA ALA A 209 -28.69 7.34 -12.84
C ALA A 209 -29.96 7.45 -13.68
N ASP A 210 -30.17 6.48 -14.61
CA ASP A 210 -31.34 6.44 -15.47
C ASP A 210 -32.65 6.35 -14.66
N ARG A 211 -32.63 5.56 -13.56
CA ARG A 211 -33.81 5.44 -12.68
C ARG A 211 -34.09 6.73 -11.91
N LEU A 212 -33.07 7.32 -11.31
CA LEU A 212 -33.21 8.57 -10.56
C LEU A 212 -33.67 9.72 -11.46
N MET A 213 -33.20 9.78 -12.71
CA MET A 213 -33.68 10.77 -13.70
C MET A 213 -35.15 10.57 -14.05
N LYS A 214 -35.62 9.33 -14.18
CA LYS A 214 -37.04 9.03 -14.37
C LYS A 214 -37.90 9.47 -13.18
N LEU A 215 -37.32 9.52 -11.99
CA LEU A 215 -37.96 10.04 -10.76
C LEU A 215 -37.80 11.55 -10.59
N GLY A 216 -37.30 12.26 -11.61
CA GLY A 216 -37.18 13.72 -11.63
C GLY A 216 -35.83 14.27 -11.13
N TRP A 217 -34.87 13.43 -10.76
CA TRP A 217 -33.55 13.91 -10.41
C TRP A 217 -32.77 14.41 -11.63
N LYS A 218 -32.05 15.53 -11.47
CA LYS A 218 -31.19 16.11 -12.52
C LYS A 218 -29.75 16.01 -12.10
N PRO A 219 -28.86 15.31 -12.87
CA PRO A 219 -27.47 15.19 -12.55
C PRO A 219 -26.74 16.53 -12.65
N LYS A 220 -25.90 16.83 -11.66
CA LYS A 220 -25.10 18.07 -11.61
C LYS A 220 -23.62 17.82 -11.90
N GLN A 221 -23.16 16.58 -11.81
CA GLN A 221 -21.75 16.22 -11.88
C GLN A 221 -21.52 15.13 -12.91
N HIS A 222 -20.47 15.31 -13.73
CA HIS A 222 -20.06 14.36 -14.77
C HIS A 222 -18.57 14.11 -14.66
N THR A 223 -18.14 12.93 -15.10
CA THR A 223 -16.70 12.62 -15.27
C THR A 223 -16.15 13.36 -16.49
N ASP A 224 -14.81 13.43 -16.64
CA ASP A 224 -14.16 14.00 -17.83
C ASP A 224 -14.61 13.34 -19.16
N LYS A 225 -15.11 12.11 -19.09
CA LYS A 225 -15.67 11.36 -20.24
C LYS A 225 -17.18 11.59 -20.44
N GLY A 226 -17.78 12.52 -19.70
CA GLY A 226 -19.21 12.85 -19.81
C GLY A 226 -20.18 11.90 -19.10
N ASN A 227 -19.72 10.88 -18.38
CA ASN A 227 -20.59 9.98 -17.64
C ASN A 227 -21.10 10.64 -16.35
N ILE A 228 -22.37 10.39 -16.01
CA ILE A 228 -22.99 10.89 -14.76
C ILE A 228 -22.23 10.29 -13.56
N ILE A 229 -21.85 11.13 -12.60
CA ILE A 229 -21.24 10.67 -11.35
C ILE A 229 -22.33 10.19 -10.40
N ILE A 230 -22.27 8.93 -10.02
CA ILE A 230 -23.08 8.30 -8.98
C ILE A 230 -22.13 7.71 -7.94
N ASN A 231 -22.15 8.31 -6.75
CA ASN A 231 -21.42 7.84 -5.57
C ASN A 231 -22.24 8.16 -4.30
N GLU A 232 -21.78 7.71 -3.13
CA GLU A 232 -22.47 7.93 -1.86
C GLU A 232 -22.73 9.42 -1.61
N ALA A 233 -21.73 10.29 -1.84
CA ALA A 233 -21.85 11.73 -1.61
C ALA A 233 -22.94 12.39 -2.50
N VAL A 234 -23.06 11.96 -3.76
CA VAL A 234 -24.12 12.45 -4.65
C VAL A 234 -25.48 11.91 -4.23
N LEU A 235 -25.56 10.61 -3.93
CA LEU A 235 -26.83 9.96 -3.53
C LEU A 235 -27.39 10.54 -2.23
N ASP A 236 -26.55 10.89 -1.28
CA ASP A 236 -26.93 11.47 0.01
C ASP A 236 -27.52 12.88 -0.13
N THR A 237 -27.26 13.58 -1.25
CA THR A 237 -27.89 14.88 -1.55
C THR A 237 -29.30 14.76 -2.16
N ILE A 238 -29.70 13.56 -2.55
CA ILE A 238 -30.94 13.31 -3.27
C ILE A 238 -32.05 12.95 -2.28
N ASN A 239 -33.08 13.77 -2.21
CA ASN A 239 -34.21 13.53 -1.31
C ASN A 239 -35.24 12.54 -1.92
N LEU A 240 -34.77 11.31 -2.21
CA LEU A 240 -35.56 10.18 -2.66
C LEU A 240 -35.26 8.95 -1.80
N PRO A 241 -36.26 8.16 -1.39
CA PRO A 241 -36.05 6.94 -0.61
C PRO A 241 -35.13 5.92 -1.30
N GLU A 242 -35.26 5.82 -2.63
CA GLU A 242 -34.45 4.95 -3.46
C GLU A 242 -32.95 5.33 -3.41
N ALA A 243 -32.64 6.62 -3.43
CA ALA A 243 -31.28 7.11 -3.38
C ALA A 243 -30.57 6.69 -2.08
N ARG A 244 -31.27 6.70 -0.95
CA ARG A 244 -30.76 6.23 0.35
C ARG A 244 -30.46 4.74 0.31
N LYS A 245 -31.28 3.91 -0.34
CA LYS A 245 -31.04 2.47 -0.48
C LYS A 245 -29.85 2.19 -1.40
N PHE A 246 -29.66 2.96 -2.47
CA PHE A 246 -28.48 2.87 -3.34
C PHE A 246 -27.20 3.28 -2.61
N SER A 247 -27.23 4.39 -1.85
CA SER A 247 -26.11 4.82 -1.01
C SER A 247 -25.75 3.73 0.01
N ARG A 248 -26.76 3.17 0.68
CA ARG A 248 -26.58 2.06 1.62
C ARG A 248 -25.92 0.84 0.96
N PHE A 249 -26.38 0.46 -0.22
CA PHE A 249 -25.82 -0.66 -0.97
C PHE A 249 -24.34 -0.43 -1.31
N PHE A 250 -23.95 0.76 -1.76
CA PHE A 250 -22.55 1.08 -2.06
C PHE A 250 -21.67 1.02 -0.82
N LEU A 251 -22.16 1.54 0.30
CA LEU A 251 -21.47 1.42 1.58
C LEU A 251 -21.23 -0.05 1.95
N LEU A 252 -22.26 -0.90 1.85
CA LEU A 252 -22.16 -2.33 2.14
C LEU A 252 -21.14 -3.01 1.23
N GLN A 253 -21.21 -2.78 -0.09
CA GLN A 253 -20.28 -3.36 -1.05
C GLN A 253 -18.83 -2.98 -0.75
N LYS A 254 -18.58 -1.72 -0.36
CA LYS A 254 -17.27 -1.24 0.04
C LYS A 254 -16.75 -1.96 1.29
N ARG A 255 -17.58 -2.14 2.31
CA ARG A 255 -17.23 -2.86 3.56
C ARG A 255 -17.01 -4.35 3.29
N ILE A 256 -17.89 -4.98 2.54
CA ILE A 256 -17.79 -6.39 2.13
C ILE A 256 -16.46 -6.62 1.40
N ALA A 257 -16.12 -5.76 0.44
CA ALA A 257 -14.87 -5.88 -0.30
C ALA A 257 -13.64 -5.73 0.60
N GLN A 258 -13.65 -4.79 1.55
CA GLN A 258 -12.60 -4.63 2.54
C GLN A 258 -12.41 -5.88 3.41
N ILE A 259 -13.49 -6.35 4.06
CA ILE A 259 -13.44 -7.51 4.95
C ILE A 259 -13.01 -8.76 4.18
N LYS A 260 -13.55 -8.97 2.98
CA LYS A 260 -13.14 -10.06 2.10
C LYS A 260 -11.65 -10.01 1.77
N SER A 261 -11.09 -8.82 1.58
CA SER A 261 -9.66 -8.66 1.31
C SER A 261 -8.80 -9.05 2.52
N TRP A 262 -9.25 -8.76 3.75
CA TRP A 262 -8.58 -9.15 4.98
C TRP A 262 -8.62 -10.66 5.20
N ILE A 263 -9.82 -11.27 5.07
CA ILE A 263 -10.02 -12.72 5.19
C ILE A 263 -9.10 -13.46 4.19
N LYS A 264 -9.07 -12.99 2.92
CA LYS A 264 -8.24 -13.61 1.87
C LYS A 264 -6.73 -13.45 2.14
N ALA A 265 -6.32 -12.40 2.81
CA ALA A 265 -4.91 -12.09 3.07
C ALA A 265 -4.40 -12.66 4.40
N CYS A 266 -5.26 -13.27 5.21
CA CYS A 266 -4.85 -13.95 6.43
C CYS A 266 -3.99 -15.17 6.06
N ASP A 267 -2.80 -15.27 6.67
CA ASP A 267 -1.94 -16.44 6.53
C ASP A 267 -2.43 -17.54 7.48
N ASP A 268 -2.76 -18.70 6.94
CA ASP A 268 -3.26 -19.86 7.71
C ASP A 268 -2.23 -20.40 8.72
N LYS A 269 -0.93 -20.04 8.56
CA LYS A 269 0.13 -20.55 9.43
C LYS A 269 0.19 -19.82 10.76
N ASP A 270 -0.12 -18.54 10.80
CA ASP A 270 0.01 -17.70 12.00
C ASP A 270 -1.26 -16.90 12.35
N GLY A 271 -2.30 -16.97 11.51
CA GLY A 271 -3.56 -16.24 11.72
C GLY A 271 -3.42 -14.72 11.58
N ARG A 272 -2.42 -14.25 10.83
CA ARG A 272 -2.10 -12.82 10.72
C ARG A 272 -2.22 -12.32 9.29
N VAL A 273 -2.47 -11.05 9.16
CA VAL A 273 -2.51 -10.35 7.86
C VAL A 273 -1.22 -9.56 7.69
N HIS A 274 -0.45 -9.90 6.66
CA HIS A 274 0.83 -9.28 6.32
C HIS A 274 0.67 -8.26 5.19
N GLY A 275 0.01 -7.13 5.51
CA GLY A 275 -0.17 -6.04 4.55
C GLY A 275 1.16 -5.35 4.20
N ARG A 276 1.32 -4.96 2.94
CA ARG A 276 2.53 -4.28 2.46
C ARG A 276 2.43 -2.77 2.62
N VAL A 277 3.56 -2.15 2.98
CA VAL A 277 3.71 -0.70 3.11
C VAL A 277 4.88 -0.23 2.27
N MET A 278 4.61 0.66 1.35
CA MET A 278 5.63 1.34 0.55
C MET A 278 5.92 2.71 1.16
N THR A 279 7.12 2.90 1.68
CA THR A 279 7.47 4.04 2.55
C THR A 279 7.45 5.39 1.83
N LEU A 280 7.88 5.47 0.58
CA LEU A 280 8.03 6.72 -0.19
C LEU A 280 7.23 6.66 -1.50
N LYS A 281 6.00 6.11 -1.47
CA LYS A 281 5.24 5.85 -2.70
C LYS A 281 4.49 7.06 -3.24
N THR A 282 4.03 7.94 -2.37
CA THR A 282 3.25 9.11 -2.81
C THR A 282 4.17 10.27 -3.19
N ILE A 283 3.66 11.16 -4.04
CA ILE A 283 4.36 12.40 -4.44
C ILE A 283 4.74 13.28 -3.25
N THR A 284 3.98 13.19 -2.15
CA THR A 284 4.22 13.94 -0.90
C THR A 284 5.14 13.22 0.08
N GLY A 285 5.73 12.06 -0.31
CA GLY A 285 6.56 11.23 0.57
C GLY A 285 5.78 10.41 1.61
N ARG A 286 4.44 10.43 1.59
CA ARG A 286 3.64 9.59 2.49
C ARG A 286 3.72 8.12 2.10
N MET A 287 3.52 7.25 3.10
CA MET A 287 3.43 5.81 2.89
C MET A 287 2.14 5.43 2.15
N SER A 288 2.22 4.36 1.36
CA SER A 288 1.06 3.75 0.71
C SER A 288 0.95 2.29 1.13
N HIS A 289 -0.27 1.84 1.38
CA HIS A 289 -0.56 0.49 1.84
C HIS A 289 -1.27 -0.33 0.76
N ASN A 290 -0.91 -1.61 0.62
CA ASN A 290 -1.60 -2.54 -0.26
C ASN A 290 -1.51 -3.99 0.25
N SER A 291 -2.27 -4.86 -0.36
CA SER A 291 -2.21 -6.31 -0.20
C SER A 291 -2.37 -6.87 1.23
N PRO A 292 -3.37 -6.48 2.01
CA PRO A 292 -4.43 -5.49 1.76
C PRO A 292 -4.05 -4.08 2.22
N ASN A 293 -4.88 -3.07 1.88
CA ASN A 293 -4.69 -1.73 2.38
C ASN A 293 -5.16 -1.62 3.85
N MET A 294 -4.21 -1.68 4.77
CA MET A 294 -4.43 -1.61 6.21
C MET A 294 -4.70 -0.19 6.74
N ALA A 295 -4.31 0.85 5.98
CA ALA A 295 -4.53 2.24 6.40
C ALA A 295 -5.97 2.72 6.21
N GLN A 296 -6.81 1.97 5.50
CA GLN A 296 -8.20 2.35 5.21
C GLN A 296 -9.23 1.63 6.08
N ILE A 297 -8.83 1.07 7.23
CA ILE A 297 -9.81 0.54 8.20
C ILE A 297 -10.71 1.69 8.65
N PRO A 298 -12.04 1.55 8.58
CA PRO A 298 -12.97 2.63 8.85
C PRO A 298 -12.77 3.23 10.25
N ALA A 299 -12.98 4.54 10.37
CA ALA A 299 -12.99 5.19 11.68
C ALA A 299 -14.17 4.69 12.53
N VAL A 300 -14.01 4.66 13.84
CA VAL A 300 -15.04 4.15 14.78
C VAL A 300 -16.41 4.81 14.57
N ARG A 301 -16.42 6.11 14.21
CA ARG A 301 -17.65 6.88 13.94
C ARG A 301 -18.31 6.58 12.59
N SER A 302 -17.59 5.89 11.69
CA SER A 302 -18.15 5.50 10.38
C SER A 302 -19.10 4.32 10.55
N PRO A 303 -20.09 4.15 9.66
CA PRO A 303 -20.93 2.96 9.67
C PRO A 303 -20.07 1.68 9.59
N TYR A 304 -20.32 0.74 10.53
CA TYR A 304 -19.53 -0.48 10.75
C TYR A 304 -18.05 -0.26 11.08
N GLY A 305 -17.67 0.96 11.46
CA GLY A 305 -16.28 1.27 11.79
C GLY A 305 -15.78 0.56 13.02
N LYS A 306 -16.62 0.51 14.07
CA LYS A 306 -16.31 -0.20 15.32
C LYS A 306 -16.16 -1.70 15.05
N GLU A 307 -17.12 -2.32 14.39
CA GLU A 307 -17.14 -3.74 14.06
C GLU A 307 -15.94 -4.15 13.19
N CYS A 308 -15.59 -3.31 12.21
CA CYS A 308 -14.40 -3.51 11.39
C CYS A 308 -13.10 -3.47 12.22
N ARG A 309 -13.01 -2.59 13.21
CA ARG A 309 -11.85 -2.50 14.10
C ARG A 309 -11.81 -3.64 15.10
N ASP A 310 -12.95 -4.07 15.60
CA ASP A 310 -13.08 -5.20 16.54
C ASP A 310 -12.67 -6.56 15.90
N CYS A 311 -12.51 -6.61 14.58
CA CYS A 311 -11.90 -7.76 13.90
C CYS A 311 -10.39 -7.88 14.11
N TRP A 312 -9.70 -6.80 14.48
CA TRP A 312 -8.26 -6.78 14.69
C TRP A 312 -7.92 -7.01 16.14
N THR A 313 -7.00 -7.91 16.41
CA THR A 313 -6.69 -8.38 17.75
C THR A 313 -5.20 -8.69 17.91
N VAL A 314 -4.83 -9.24 19.05
CA VAL A 314 -3.52 -9.83 19.33
C VAL A 314 -3.67 -11.35 19.41
N SER A 315 -2.58 -12.08 19.21
CA SER A 315 -2.61 -13.55 19.23
C SER A 315 -2.97 -14.13 20.60
N ASP A 316 -2.66 -13.41 21.66
CA ASP A 316 -2.99 -13.77 23.05
C ASP A 316 -3.48 -12.53 23.80
N THR A 317 -4.79 -12.44 23.95
CA THR A 317 -5.45 -11.32 24.65
C THR A 317 -5.28 -11.33 26.17
N SER A 318 -4.79 -12.42 26.75
CA SER A 318 -4.51 -12.52 28.18
C SER A 318 -3.21 -11.82 28.58
N THR A 319 -2.25 -11.71 27.66
CA THR A 319 -0.92 -11.19 27.90
C THR A 319 -0.56 -9.96 27.07
N HIS A 320 -1.31 -9.71 25.99
CA HIS A 320 -1.03 -8.64 25.04
C HIS A 320 -2.24 -7.77 24.78
N SER A 321 -2.00 -6.51 24.43
CA SER A 321 -3.01 -5.57 23.95
C SER A 321 -2.49 -4.78 22.74
N ILE A 322 -3.41 -4.27 21.92
CA ILE A 322 -3.07 -3.33 20.85
C ILE A 322 -2.92 -1.95 21.48
N VAL A 323 -1.75 -1.33 21.31
CA VAL A 323 -1.49 0.05 21.71
C VAL A 323 -1.45 0.92 20.47
N GLY A 324 -2.29 1.95 20.41
CA GLY A 324 -2.32 2.96 19.36
C GLY A 324 -1.84 4.31 19.88
N THR A 325 -0.98 4.99 19.12
CA THR A 325 -0.57 6.36 19.38
C THR A 325 -0.73 7.18 18.10
N ASP A 326 -1.19 8.41 18.27
CA ASP A 326 -1.32 9.38 17.17
C ASP A 326 -0.80 10.73 17.62
N ALA A 327 -0.09 11.42 16.72
CA ALA A 327 0.43 12.75 17.00
C ALA A 327 -0.64 13.80 16.70
N SER A 328 -1.21 14.38 17.75
CA SER A 328 -2.26 15.40 17.62
C SER A 328 -1.77 16.60 16.82
N GLY A 329 -2.49 16.91 15.71
CA GLY A 329 -2.22 18.09 14.90
C GLY A 329 -0.83 18.14 14.27
N LEU A 330 -0.23 16.98 13.93
CA LEU A 330 1.16 16.89 13.48
C LEU A 330 1.48 17.85 12.33
N GLU A 331 0.62 17.91 11.31
CA GLU A 331 0.84 18.78 10.14
C GLU A 331 0.84 20.26 10.52
N LEU A 332 -0.08 20.67 11.40
CA LEU A 332 -0.14 22.05 11.90
C LEU A 332 1.07 22.39 12.80
N ARG A 333 1.57 21.42 13.57
CA ARG A 333 2.79 21.61 14.39
C ARG A 333 4.03 21.78 13.51
N CYS A 334 4.14 21.01 12.43
CA CYS A 334 5.20 21.18 11.44
C CYS A 334 5.08 22.57 10.76
N LEU A 335 3.86 23.00 10.42
CA LEU A 335 3.61 24.30 9.83
C LEU A 335 3.99 25.43 10.79
N ALA A 336 3.59 25.35 12.05
CA ALA A 336 3.96 26.32 13.09
C ALA A 336 5.49 26.47 13.22
N HIS A 337 6.19 25.35 13.20
CA HIS A 337 7.66 25.35 13.23
C HIS A 337 8.26 26.08 12.01
N LEU A 338 7.73 25.82 10.81
CA LEU A 338 8.22 26.47 9.58
C LEU A 338 7.86 27.95 9.51
N MET A 339 6.67 28.34 10.00
CA MET A 339 6.23 29.74 10.05
C MET A 339 7.00 30.56 11.06
N ASN A 340 7.49 29.92 12.13
CA ASN A 340 8.12 30.58 13.28
C ASN A 340 7.26 31.72 13.89
N ASP A 341 5.93 31.52 13.88
CA ASP A 341 4.93 32.45 14.42
C ASP A 341 4.56 32.02 15.84
N THR A 342 4.90 32.85 16.82
CA THR A 342 4.65 32.56 18.25
C THR A 342 3.17 32.53 18.57
N THR A 343 2.38 33.46 18.00
CA THR A 343 0.93 33.54 18.24
C THR A 343 0.21 32.30 17.73
N PHE A 344 0.51 31.87 16.49
CA PHE A 344 -0.04 30.66 15.92
C PHE A 344 0.38 29.41 16.74
N THR A 345 1.65 29.38 17.15
CA THR A 345 2.20 28.27 17.95
C THR A 345 1.51 28.18 19.30
N ASP A 346 1.30 29.27 20.00
CA ASP A 346 0.62 29.31 21.30
C ASP A 346 -0.83 28.83 21.19
N ILE A 347 -1.56 29.30 20.18
CA ILE A 347 -2.94 28.86 19.94
C ILE A 347 -2.98 27.34 19.64
N LEU A 348 -2.03 26.84 18.87
CA LEU A 348 -1.95 25.42 18.51
C LEU A 348 -1.63 24.52 19.72
N LEU A 349 -0.80 25.01 20.66
CA LEU A 349 -0.35 24.23 21.80
C LEU A 349 -1.31 24.29 22.98
N THR A 350 -1.97 25.43 23.20
CA THR A 350 -2.78 25.69 24.40
C THR A 350 -4.27 25.83 24.11
N GLY A 351 -4.66 26.04 22.86
CA GLY A 351 -6.04 26.28 22.44
C GLY A 351 -6.60 25.24 21.47
N ASP A 352 -7.77 25.57 20.89
CA ASP A 352 -8.36 24.82 19.80
C ASP A 352 -8.18 25.61 18.49
N ILE A 353 -7.17 25.18 17.73
CA ILE A 353 -6.81 25.83 16.44
C ILE A 353 -7.96 25.77 15.43
N HIS A 354 -8.80 24.73 15.47
CA HIS A 354 -9.92 24.60 14.53
C HIS A 354 -11.00 25.63 14.83
N THR A 355 -11.37 25.82 16.10
CA THR A 355 -12.29 26.87 16.52
C THR A 355 -11.71 28.26 16.24
N HIS A 356 -10.40 28.46 16.46
CA HIS A 356 -9.74 29.72 16.15
C HIS A 356 -9.81 30.04 14.64
N ASN A 357 -9.42 29.10 13.77
CA ASN A 357 -9.48 29.26 12.33
C ASN A 357 -10.92 29.49 11.82
N MET A 358 -11.89 28.79 12.38
CA MET A 358 -13.31 28.95 12.08
C MET A 358 -13.76 30.39 12.35
N LYS A 359 -13.42 30.93 13.55
CA LYS A 359 -13.73 32.31 13.90
C LYS A 359 -13.03 33.34 12.99
N MET A 360 -11.76 33.11 12.65
CA MET A 360 -11.01 33.97 11.73
C MET A 360 -11.58 33.96 10.33
N ALA A 361 -12.15 32.85 9.90
CA ALA A 361 -12.86 32.73 8.61
C ALA A 361 -14.31 33.28 8.64
N GLY A 362 -14.76 33.84 9.76
CA GLY A 362 -16.13 34.33 9.91
C GLY A 362 -17.20 33.25 9.93
N LEU A 363 -16.82 32.02 10.24
CA LEU A 363 -17.73 30.87 10.37
C LEU A 363 -18.14 30.69 11.82
N THR A 364 -19.41 30.32 12.07
CA THR A 364 -19.99 30.07 13.40
C THR A 364 -20.28 28.59 13.60
#